data_e0811410a535870ee1c2426af1bc22f3
#
_entry.id   e0811410a535870ee1c2426af1bc22f3
#
_cell.length_a   1.000
_cell.length_b   1.000
_cell.length_c   1.000
_cell.angle_alpha   90.00
_cell.angle_beta   90.00
_cell.angle_gamma   90.00
#
_symmetry.space_group_name_H-M   'P 1'
#
loop_
_entity.id
_entity.type
_entity.pdbx_description
1 polymer ?
#
loop_
_entity_poly.entity_id
_entity_poly.type
_entity_poly.pdbx_seq_one_letter_code
_entity_poly.pdbx_strand_id
1 'polypeptide(L)'
;MVAFITGATGFVGSFVAEEFLRRGYTVRCLTRATSSLQWLEGLPIERAVGSLNDKSSLEKAVEGVDVIVHVAGLTAARNREEFFQGNHIGTKNLLEAARNTAPNLKRFLHLSSLTVCGPAQSLERPTLESDPCKPLTAYGESKKAAEDEVNAMRGVLPVTIIRAPAIYGQRDTAIFDYFKAVSQGIAALIGFDDKRLSLIHVEDLVRGMADAAESPQTIGETYFLADDPFYSWVEITDVTKTALQKKNVLTLRLPHGIVMGVAGISEFFGKFSSKPPVFNYEKGIDFVQKYWIGSVEKAKRDFGYQSKLGIELGIPKTITWYKENKWL
;
A
#
# COMPACT_ATOMS: atom_id res chain seq x y z
N MET A 1 18.15 6.82 16.80
CA MET A 1 16.85 6.12 16.99
C MET A 1 16.82 4.88 16.13
N VAL A 2 16.23 3.79 16.63
CA VAL A 2 16.07 2.53 15.90
C VAL A 2 14.66 2.42 15.32
N ALA A 3 14.55 2.26 13.98
CA ALA A 3 13.30 2.01 13.30
C ALA A 3 13.21 0.52 12.91
N PHE A 4 12.19 -0.16 13.39
CA PHE A 4 11.88 -1.53 13.01
C PHE A 4 10.83 -1.56 11.90
N ILE A 5 11.17 -2.21 10.78
CA ILE A 5 10.33 -2.23 9.59
C ILE A 5 9.91 -3.66 9.26
N THR A 6 8.63 -3.90 9.16
CA THR A 6 8.09 -5.16 8.62
C THR A 6 7.72 -4.97 7.15
N GLY A 7 7.87 -6.02 6.35
CA GLY A 7 7.60 -5.93 4.90
C GLY A 7 8.70 -5.23 4.10
N ALA A 8 9.87 -4.99 4.70
CA ALA A 8 11.00 -4.28 4.07
C ALA A 8 11.51 -4.94 2.77
N THR A 9 11.31 -6.23 2.59
CA THR A 9 11.69 -6.95 1.35
C THR A 9 10.72 -6.74 0.19
N GLY A 10 9.58 -6.10 0.43
CA GLY A 10 8.57 -5.79 -0.58
C GLY A 10 8.74 -4.40 -1.20
N PHE A 11 7.83 -4.06 -2.12
CA PHE A 11 7.82 -2.79 -2.83
C PHE A 11 7.86 -1.59 -1.88
N VAL A 12 6.79 -1.30 -1.16
CA VAL A 12 6.71 -0.12 -0.29
C VAL A 12 7.72 -0.18 0.85
N GLY A 13 7.88 -1.36 1.48
CA GLY A 13 8.75 -1.51 2.64
C GLY A 13 10.22 -1.26 2.36
N SER A 14 10.70 -1.54 1.13
CA SER A 14 12.08 -1.22 0.75
C SER A 14 12.33 0.29 0.66
N PHE A 15 11.36 1.05 0.15
CA PHE A 15 11.43 2.51 0.16
C PHE A 15 11.31 3.10 1.57
N VAL A 16 10.51 2.47 2.46
CA VAL A 16 10.46 2.86 3.87
C VAL A 16 11.83 2.67 4.51
N ALA A 17 12.53 1.56 4.25
CA ALA A 17 13.87 1.33 4.78
C ALA A 17 14.86 2.42 4.31
N GLU A 18 14.85 2.74 3.02
CA GLU A 18 15.69 3.80 2.44
C GLU A 18 15.38 5.18 3.04
N GLU A 19 14.09 5.53 3.20
CA GLU A 19 13.69 6.83 3.75
C GLU A 19 14.09 6.99 5.22
N PHE A 20 13.92 5.93 6.04
CA PHE A 20 14.34 5.99 7.44
C PHE A 20 15.86 6.02 7.60
N LEU A 21 16.63 5.30 6.75
CA LEU A 21 18.08 5.44 6.68
C LEU A 21 18.47 6.89 6.32
N ARG A 22 17.85 7.47 5.31
CA ARG A 22 18.11 8.86 4.88
C ARG A 22 17.83 9.88 6.00
N ARG A 23 16.89 9.59 6.88
CA ARG A 23 16.60 10.40 8.08
C ARG A 23 17.52 10.13 9.27
N GLY A 24 18.51 9.26 9.10
CA GLY A 24 19.52 8.98 10.14
C GLY A 24 19.08 7.98 11.20
N TYR A 25 18.06 7.17 10.93
CA TYR A 25 17.71 6.04 11.79
C TYR A 25 18.66 4.87 11.57
N THR A 26 18.95 4.12 12.64
CA THR A 26 19.36 2.74 12.50
C THR A 26 18.16 1.91 12.10
N VAL A 27 18.20 1.23 10.97
CA VAL A 27 17.06 0.50 10.44
C VAL A 27 17.21 -0.99 10.69
N ARG A 28 16.23 -1.58 11.37
CA ARG A 28 16.12 -3.03 11.59
C ARG A 28 14.94 -3.57 10.80
N CYS A 29 15.17 -4.57 9.95
CA CYS A 29 14.16 -5.13 9.05
C CYS A 29 13.78 -6.56 9.46
N LEU A 30 12.47 -6.82 9.66
CA LEU A 30 11.97 -8.19 9.79
C LEU A 30 12.05 -8.90 8.44
N THR A 31 12.78 -10.00 8.38
CA THR A 31 12.93 -10.80 7.18
C THR A 31 12.74 -12.27 7.49
N ARG A 32 12.04 -13.00 6.63
CA ARG A 32 12.03 -14.48 6.71
C ARG A 32 13.36 -15.02 6.17
N ALA A 33 13.77 -16.20 6.63
CA ALA A 33 15.00 -16.84 6.12
C ALA A 33 14.98 -17.04 4.60
N THR A 34 13.78 -17.22 4.02
CA THR A 34 13.55 -17.44 2.58
C THR A 34 13.28 -16.17 1.78
N SER A 35 13.30 -14.98 2.40
CA SER A 35 13.02 -13.73 1.70
C SER A 35 14.12 -13.35 0.73
N SER A 36 13.76 -12.93 -0.49
CA SER A 36 14.67 -12.21 -1.36
C SER A 36 15.07 -10.87 -0.72
N LEU A 37 16.33 -10.55 -0.76
CA LEU A 37 16.87 -9.31 -0.20
C LEU A 37 17.24 -8.30 -1.30
N GLN A 38 16.85 -8.55 -2.54
CA GLN A 38 17.28 -7.77 -3.74
C GLN A 38 17.16 -6.25 -3.58
N TRP A 39 16.16 -5.77 -2.82
CA TRP A 39 15.96 -4.33 -2.59
C TRP A 39 16.63 -3.81 -1.33
N LEU A 40 17.25 -4.69 -0.54
CA LEU A 40 17.93 -4.36 0.70
C LEU A 40 19.46 -4.57 0.62
N GLU A 41 19.94 -5.13 -0.50
CA GLU A 41 21.35 -5.33 -0.74
C GLU A 41 22.11 -3.99 -0.74
N GLY A 42 23.23 -3.94 -0.02
CA GLY A 42 24.07 -2.74 0.09
C GLY A 42 23.55 -1.68 1.06
N LEU A 43 22.32 -1.83 1.61
CA LEU A 43 21.82 -0.92 2.63
C LEU A 43 22.38 -1.28 4.00
N PRO A 44 22.79 -0.29 4.83
CA PRO A 44 23.32 -0.50 6.18
C PRO A 44 22.16 -0.79 7.17
N ILE A 45 21.56 -1.96 7.05
CA ILE A 45 20.43 -2.40 7.88
C ILE A 45 20.79 -3.54 8.80
N GLU A 46 20.09 -3.63 9.93
CA GLU A 46 20.08 -4.79 10.81
C GLU A 46 19.00 -5.76 10.35
N ARG A 47 19.32 -7.05 10.23
CA ARG A 47 18.35 -8.07 9.88
C ARG A 47 17.87 -8.80 11.13
N ALA A 48 16.57 -8.71 11.42
CA ALA A 48 15.89 -9.57 12.37
C ALA A 48 15.21 -10.72 11.61
N VAL A 49 15.74 -11.93 11.77
CA VAL A 49 15.15 -13.12 11.13
C VAL A 49 13.98 -13.60 11.95
N GLY A 50 12.79 -13.63 11.35
CA GLY A 50 11.54 -14.00 12.01
C GLY A 50 10.33 -13.88 11.11
N SER A 51 9.15 -14.01 11.70
CA SER A 51 7.88 -13.84 10.98
C SER A 51 6.78 -13.27 11.88
N LEU A 52 5.75 -12.66 11.28
CA LEU A 52 4.59 -12.15 12.01
C LEU A 52 3.78 -13.25 12.73
N ASN A 53 4.00 -14.52 12.39
CA ASN A 53 3.36 -15.66 13.03
C ASN A 53 4.20 -16.27 14.17
N ASP A 54 5.40 -15.78 14.40
CA ASP A 54 6.31 -16.22 15.46
C ASP A 54 6.51 -15.12 16.50
N LYS A 55 5.71 -15.16 17.56
CA LYS A 55 5.72 -14.15 18.63
C LYS A 55 7.09 -14.01 19.30
N SER A 56 7.79 -15.14 19.52
CA SER A 56 9.12 -15.14 20.14
C SER A 56 10.15 -14.38 19.27
N SER A 57 10.08 -14.57 17.95
CA SER A 57 10.95 -13.83 17.03
C SER A 57 10.61 -12.34 17.01
N LEU A 58 9.33 -11.98 17.13
CA LEU A 58 8.89 -10.58 17.16
C LEU A 58 9.35 -9.87 18.43
N GLU A 59 9.18 -10.48 19.61
CA GLU A 59 9.62 -9.90 20.89
C GLU A 59 11.11 -9.56 20.87
N LYS A 60 11.95 -10.50 20.39
CA LYS A 60 13.38 -10.24 20.20
C LYS A 60 13.66 -9.14 19.18
N ALA A 61 12.89 -9.10 18.10
CA ALA A 61 13.10 -8.14 17.02
C ALA A 61 12.75 -6.69 17.40
N VAL A 62 11.75 -6.50 18.27
CA VAL A 62 11.29 -5.16 18.69
C VAL A 62 11.97 -4.64 19.95
N GLU A 63 12.86 -5.43 20.56
CA GLU A 63 13.64 -4.99 21.75
C GLU A 63 14.51 -3.78 21.42
N GLY A 64 14.40 -2.72 22.24
CA GLY A 64 15.17 -1.49 22.09
C GLY A 64 14.81 -0.63 20.87
N VAL A 65 13.64 -0.84 20.28
CA VAL A 65 13.16 -0.10 19.11
C VAL A 65 12.46 1.19 19.54
N ASP A 66 12.73 2.29 18.84
CA ASP A 66 12.04 3.59 19.03
C ASP A 66 10.78 3.73 18.16
N VAL A 67 10.82 3.22 16.92
CA VAL A 67 9.74 3.36 15.95
C VAL A 67 9.47 2.02 15.26
N ILE A 68 8.22 1.61 15.18
CA ILE A 68 7.79 0.46 14.38
C ILE A 68 7.01 0.97 13.16
N VAL A 69 7.43 0.57 11.96
CA VAL A 69 6.72 0.84 10.70
C VAL A 69 6.22 -0.50 10.15
N HIS A 70 4.93 -0.75 10.35
CA HIS A 70 4.29 -1.99 9.96
C HIS A 70 3.71 -1.89 8.55
N VAL A 71 4.49 -2.31 7.56
CA VAL A 71 4.12 -2.31 6.12
C VAL A 71 3.71 -3.70 5.65
N ALA A 72 4.18 -4.75 6.33
CA ALA A 72 3.88 -6.12 5.96
C ALA A 72 2.38 -6.37 5.87
N GLY A 73 1.95 -6.95 4.76
CA GLY A 73 0.57 -7.35 4.51
C GLY A 73 0.46 -8.08 3.19
N LEU A 74 -0.53 -8.95 3.07
CA LEU A 74 -0.88 -9.63 1.84
C LEU A 74 -1.86 -8.77 1.04
N THR A 75 -1.54 -8.47 -0.21
CA THR A 75 -2.42 -7.81 -1.18
C THR A 75 -3.08 -8.79 -2.16
N ALA A 76 -2.65 -10.06 -2.11
CA ALA A 76 -3.26 -11.18 -2.80
C ALA A 76 -3.11 -12.44 -1.93
N ALA A 77 -4.15 -13.27 -1.87
CA ALA A 77 -4.19 -14.52 -1.14
C ALA A 77 -5.08 -15.53 -1.88
N ARG A 78 -4.96 -16.80 -1.54
CA ARG A 78 -5.76 -17.87 -2.15
C ARG A 78 -7.19 -17.92 -1.61
N ASN A 79 -7.37 -17.44 -0.38
CA ASN A 79 -8.66 -17.43 0.30
C ASN A 79 -8.70 -16.35 1.39
N ARG A 80 -9.87 -16.19 2.01
CA ARG A 80 -10.12 -15.22 3.09
C ARG A 80 -9.24 -15.48 4.31
N GLU A 81 -9.05 -16.75 4.69
CA GLU A 81 -8.29 -17.14 5.88
C GLU A 81 -6.83 -16.68 5.77
N GLU A 82 -6.21 -16.83 4.60
CA GLU A 82 -4.84 -16.35 4.37
C GLU A 82 -4.74 -14.83 4.53
N PHE A 83 -5.71 -14.07 4.03
CA PHE A 83 -5.74 -12.62 4.26
C PHE A 83 -5.81 -12.28 5.75
N PHE A 84 -6.70 -12.92 6.49
CA PHE A 84 -6.84 -12.67 7.93
C PHE A 84 -5.61 -13.11 8.71
N GLN A 85 -5.03 -14.26 8.38
CA GLN A 85 -3.80 -14.73 9.03
C GLN A 85 -2.62 -13.78 8.79
N GLY A 86 -2.45 -13.30 7.55
CA GLY A 86 -1.34 -12.40 7.19
C GLY A 86 -1.55 -10.97 7.69
N ASN A 87 -2.74 -10.41 7.49
CA ASN A 87 -2.99 -9.00 7.75
C ASN A 87 -3.48 -8.74 9.18
N HIS A 88 -4.47 -9.50 9.67
CA HIS A 88 -5.05 -9.29 10.99
C HIS A 88 -4.19 -9.93 12.08
N ILE A 89 -4.01 -11.26 12.06
CA ILE A 89 -3.29 -11.97 13.12
C ILE A 89 -1.82 -11.56 13.18
N GLY A 90 -1.18 -11.34 12.02
CA GLY A 90 0.18 -10.82 11.97
C GLY A 90 0.34 -9.47 12.64
N THR A 91 -0.60 -8.54 12.41
CA THR A 91 -0.63 -7.22 13.06
C THR A 91 -0.86 -7.34 14.57
N LYS A 92 -1.81 -8.17 14.99
CA LYS A 92 -2.07 -8.45 16.41
C LYS A 92 -0.82 -8.95 17.14
N ASN A 93 -0.13 -9.94 16.57
CA ASN A 93 1.09 -10.49 17.16
C ASN A 93 2.17 -9.43 17.32
N LEU A 94 2.34 -8.54 16.33
CA LEU A 94 3.33 -7.48 16.39
C LEU A 94 2.97 -6.41 17.44
N LEU A 95 1.69 -6.07 17.58
CA LEU A 95 1.20 -5.16 18.63
C LEU A 95 1.43 -5.73 20.02
N GLU A 96 1.15 -7.01 20.22
CA GLU A 96 1.41 -7.70 21.49
C GLU A 96 2.90 -7.71 21.83
N ALA A 97 3.77 -8.03 20.86
CA ALA A 97 5.23 -7.98 21.06
C ALA A 97 5.70 -6.56 21.40
N ALA A 98 5.22 -5.54 20.68
CA ALA A 98 5.56 -4.14 20.96
C ALA A 98 5.16 -3.72 22.37
N ARG A 99 3.93 -4.06 22.80
CA ARG A 99 3.43 -3.77 24.16
C ARG A 99 4.28 -4.42 25.24
N ASN A 100 4.71 -5.67 25.01
CA ASN A 100 5.41 -6.46 26.01
C ASN A 100 6.91 -6.09 26.13
N THR A 101 7.58 -5.74 25.02
CA THR A 101 9.03 -5.65 24.97
C THR A 101 9.60 -4.33 24.47
N ALA A 102 8.76 -3.37 24.05
CA ALA A 102 9.19 -2.04 23.63
C ALA A 102 8.60 -0.91 24.49
N PRO A 103 8.92 -0.82 25.81
CA PRO A 103 8.30 0.14 26.73
C PRO A 103 8.56 1.60 26.39
N ASN A 104 9.62 1.89 25.64
CA ASN A 104 10.01 3.25 25.22
C ASN A 104 9.63 3.56 23.79
N LEU A 105 8.72 2.77 23.18
CA LEU A 105 8.27 2.98 21.82
C LEU A 105 7.66 4.37 21.64
N LYS A 106 8.18 5.12 20.65
CA LYS A 106 7.74 6.48 20.34
C LYS A 106 6.66 6.50 19.28
N ARG A 107 6.60 5.45 18.43
CA ARG A 107 5.62 5.34 17.36
C ARG A 107 5.41 3.89 16.91
N PHE A 108 4.15 3.49 16.77
CA PHE A 108 3.72 2.33 15.98
C PHE A 108 2.92 2.85 14.79
N LEU A 109 3.51 2.86 13.61
CA LEU A 109 2.85 3.31 12.39
C LEU A 109 2.39 2.10 11.58
N HIS A 110 1.08 2.00 11.34
CA HIS A 110 0.45 0.93 10.56
C HIS A 110 0.06 1.42 9.17
N LEU A 111 0.59 0.78 8.13
CA LEU A 111 0.14 1.02 6.75
C LEU A 111 -1.12 0.19 6.48
N SER A 112 -2.24 0.87 6.39
CA SER A 112 -3.54 0.34 6.01
C SER A 112 -3.88 0.68 4.55
N SER A 113 -5.15 0.64 4.18
CA SER A 113 -5.61 0.85 2.81
C SER A 113 -6.91 1.66 2.77
N LEU A 114 -7.13 2.42 1.69
CA LEU A 114 -8.42 3.05 1.39
C LEU A 114 -9.55 2.01 1.27
N THR A 115 -9.24 0.76 0.88
CA THR A 115 -10.22 -0.33 0.74
C THR A 115 -10.94 -0.70 2.04
N VAL A 116 -10.40 -0.32 3.19
CA VAL A 116 -11.07 -0.45 4.50
C VAL A 116 -12.37 0.33 4.55
N CYS A 117 -12.43 1.48 3.89
CA CYS A 117 -13.59 2.37 3.92
C CYS A 117 -14.67 2.03 2.89
N GLY A 118 -14.29 1.35 1.81
CA GLY A 118 -15.13 1.20 0.63
C GLY A 118 -15.12 2.45 -0.26
N PRO A 119 -15.84 2.42 -1.41
CA PRO A 119 -15.89 3.52 -2.37
C PRO A 119 -16.62 4.74 -1.81
N ALA A 120 -16.21 5.93 -2.23
CA ALA A 120 -16.90 7.18 -1.93
C ALA A 120 -18.27 7.24 -2.65
N GLN A 121 -19.18 8.03 -2.11
CA GLN A 121 -20.55 8.16 -2.64
C GLN A 121 -20.59 9.04 -3.91
N SER A 122 -19.80 10.09 -3.96
CA SER A 122 -19.69 11.00 -5.10
C SER A 122 -18.30 11.63 -5.17
N LEU A 123 -18.03 12.32 -6.27
CA LEU A 123 -16.78 13.07 -6.46
C LEU A 123 -16.65 14.24 -5.47
N GLU A 124 -17.78 14.88 -5.15
CA GLU A 124 -17.84 16.05 -4.25
C GLU A 124 -17.72 15.66 -2.77
N ARG A 125 -17.91 14.36 -2.48
CA ARG A 125 -17.78 13.83 -1.13
C ARG A 125 -16.81 12.65 -1.11
N PRO A 126 -15.50 12.91 -1.15
CA PRO A 126 -14.46 11.91 -0.95
C PRO A 126 -14.61 11.28 0.45
N THR A 127 -14.12 10.06 0.60
CA THR A 127 -14.11 9.37 1.89
C THR A 127 -13.25 10.13 2.90
N LEU A 128 -13.76 10.31 4.11
CA LEU A 128 -13.06 10.91 5.25
C LEU A 128 -12.61 9.82 6.22
N GLU A 129 -11.62 10.11 7.06
CA GLU A 129 -11.14 9.18 8.09
C GLU A 129 -12.21 8.83 9.13
N SER A 130 -13.16 9.75 9.36
CA SER A 130 -14.31 9.59 10.27
C SER A 130 -15.48 8.80 9.69
N ASP A 131 -15.47 8.51 8.39
CA ASP A 131 -16.56 7.77 7.76
C ASP A 131 -16.57 6.30 8.24
N PRO A 132 -17.76 5.69 8.35
CA PRO A 132 -17.86 4.27 8.69
C PRO A 132 -17.14 3.39 7.67
N CYS A 133 -16.30 2.48 8.16
CA CYS A 133 -15.60 1.52 7.34
C CYS A 133 -16.57 0.46 6.79
N LYS A 134 -16.60 0.30 5.46
CA LYS A 134 -17.47 -0.65 4.73
C LYS A 134 -16.68 -1.36 3.64
N PRO A 135 -15.71 -2.21 3.99
CA PRO A 135 -14.90 -2.92 3.02
C PRO A 135 -15.76 -3.82 2.14
N LEU A 136 -15.40 -3.96 0.87
CA LEU A 136 -16.14 -4.76 -0.11
C LEU A 136 -15.53 -6.15 -0.36
N THR A 137 -14.29 -6.39 0.12
CA THR A 137 -13.47 -7.54 -0.22
C THR A 137 -12.82 -8.13 1.03
N ALA A 138 -12.46 -9.42 1.00
CA ALA A 138 -11.75 -10.07 2.11
C ALA A 138 -10.42 -9.38 2.43
N TYR A 139 -9.74 -8.83 1.41
CA TYR A 139 -8.58 -7.97 1.64
C TYR A 139 -8.94 -6.76 2.50
N GLY A 140 -9.94 -5.98 2.08
CA GLY A 140 -10.40 -4.80 2.82
C GLY A 140 -10.86 -5.14 4.24
N GLU A 141 -11.61 -6.24 4.41
CA GLU A 141 -12.05 -6.73 5.71
C GLU A 141 -10.88 -7.15 6.62
N SER A 142 -9.86 -7.83 6.06
CA SER A 142 -8.67 -8.21 6.83
C SER A 142 -7.84 -7.00 7.27
N LYS A 143 -7.75 -5.96 6.43
CA LYS A 143 -7.11 -4.69 6.79
C LYS A 143 -7.92 -3.93 7.83
N LYS A 144 -9.26 -3.95 7.73
CA LYS A 144 -10.15 -3.39 8.76
C LYS A 144 -9.97 -4.08 10.11
N ALA A 145 -9.93 -5.42 10.13
CA ALA A 145 -9.68 -6.17 11.35
C ALA A 145 -8.30 -5.85 11.96
N ALA A 146 -7.27 -5.62 11.12
CA ALA A 146 -5.98 -5.15 11.58
C ALA A 146 -6.05 -3.73 12.19
N GLU A 147 -6.77 -2.80 11.56
CA GLU A 147 -7.00 -1.47 12.13
C GLU A 147 -7.73 -1.52 13.47
N ASP A 148 -8.67 -2.46 13.67
CA ASP A 148 -9.37 -2.63 14.93
C ASP A 148 -8.41 -3.03 16.07
N GLU A 149 -7.45 -3.93 15.81
CA GLU A 149 -6.40 -4.27 16.76
C GLU A 149 -5.49 -3.07 17.08
N VAL A 150 -5.12 -2.28 16.05
CA VAL A 150 -4.32 -1.05 16.25
C VAL A 150 -5.11 -0.03 17.06
N ASN A 151 -6.38 0.19 16.75
CA ASN A 151 -7.26 1.11 17.48
C ASN A 151 -7.46 0.69 18.94
N ALA A 152 -7.54 -0.61 19.22
CA ALA A 152 -7.63 -1.14 20.59
C ALA A 152 -6.38 -0.84 21.44
N MET A 153 -5.24 -0.54 20.80
CA MET A 153 -4.01 -0.16 21.47
C MET A 153 -3.86 1.35 21.69
N ARG A 154 -4.83 2.19 21.28
CA ARG A 154 -4.82 3.63 21.59
C ARG A 154 -4.76 3.86 23.09
N GLY A 155 -3.91 4.77 23.53
CA GLY A 155 -3.67 5.02 24.96
C GLY A 155 -2.72 4.00 25.64
N VAL A 156 -2.40 2.87 24.98
CA VAL A 156 -1.40 1.89 25.43
C VAL A 156 -0.10 2.02 24.64
N LEU A 157 -0.21 2.15 23.31
CA LEU A 157 0.90 2.39 22.40
C LEU A 157 0.67 3.69 21.61
N PRO A 158 1.72 4.40 21.23
CA PRO A 158 1.63 5.60 20.40
C PRO A 158 1.35 5.26 18.92
N VAL A 159 0.15 4.75 18.63
CA VAL A 159 -0.23 4.24 17.31
C VAL A 159 -0.62 5.35 16.33
N THR A 160 -0.33 5.14 15.05
CA THR A 160 -0.81 5.96 13.93
C THR A 160 -1.17 5.03 12.77
N ILE A 161 -2.31 5.27 12.12
CA ILE A 161 -2.77 4.49 10.97
C ILE A 161 -2.67 5.37 9.71
N ILE A 162 -2.07 4.83 8.66
CA ILE A 162 -2.02 5.43 7.34
C ILE A 162 -2.85 4.60 6.37
N ARG A 163 -3.89 5.17 5.80
CA ARG A 163 -4.70 4.58 4.73
C ARG A 163 -4.19 5.07 3.39
N ALA A 164 -3.49 4.20 2.66
CA ALA A 164 -3.02 4.51 1.31
C ALA A 164 -4.03 4.03 0.25
N PRO A 165 -4.18 4.76 -0.87
CA PRO A 165 -4.91 4.30 -2.05
C PRO A 165 -4.05 3.34 -2.88
N ALA A 166 -4.28 3.25 -4.19
CA ALA A 166 -3.38 2.57 -5.10
C ALA A 166 -2.01 3.27 -5.12
N ILE A 167 -0.96 2.49 -4.86
CA ILE A 167 0.43 2.96 -4.77
C ILE A 167 1.16 2.54 -6.04
N TYR A 168 1.83 3.46 -6.71
CA TYR A 168 2.64 3.17 -7.89
C TYR A 168 4.07 3.72 -7.73
N GLY A 169 4.97 3.25 -8.57
CA GLY A 169 6.35 3.72 -8.56
C GLY A 169 7.32 2.61 -8.98
N GLN A 170 8.60 2.89 -8.83
CA GLN A 170 9.67 1.94 -9.09
C GLN A 170 9.49 0.69 -8.21
N ARG A 171 9.83 -0.50 -8.71
CA ARG A 171 9.68 -1.81 -8.03
C ARG A 171 8.22 -2.30 -7.87
N ASP A 172 7.22 -1.49 -8.27
CA ASP A 172 5.85 -1.95 -8.27
C ASP A 172 5.60 -2.96 -9.39
N THR A 173 4.93 -4.07 -9.06
CA THR A 173 4.55 -5.10 -10.02
C THR A 173 3.05 -5.10 -10.34
N ALA A 174 2.23 -4.45 -9.53
CA ALA A 174 0.78 -4.49 -9.67
C ALA A 174 0.29 -3.53 -10.75
N ILE A 175 0.74 -2.26 -10.73
CA ILE A 175 0.40 -1.26 -11.76
C ILE A 175 1.35 -1.38 -12.96
N PHE A 176 2.51 -2.02 -12.78
CA PHE A 176 3.44 -2.31 -13.88
C PHE A 176 2.77 -2.99 -15.07
N ASP A 177 1.89 -3.97 -14.85
CA ASP A 177 1.18 -4.66 -15.94
C ASP A 177 0.35 -3.71 -16.79
N TYR A 178 -0.22 -2.66 -16.19
CA TYR A 178 -0.92 -1.60 -16.92
C TYR A 178 0.05 -0.79 -17.80
N PHE A 179 1.18 -0.33 -17.25
CA PHE A 179 2.20 0.40 -18.01
C PHE A 179 2.77 -0.44 -19.15
N LYS A 180 2.96 -1.74 -18.92
CA LYS A 180 3.42 -2.70 -19.91
C LYS A 180 2.41 -2.84 -21.04
N ALA A 181 1.12 -2.97 -20.75
CA ALA A 181 0.07 -3.02 -21.76
C ALA A 181 0.05 -1.74 -22.62
N VAL A 182 0.16 -0.56 -22.00
CA VAL A 182 0.24 0.71 -22.75
C VAL A 182 1.50 0.78 -23.59
N SER A 183 2.64 0.25 -23.11
CA SER A 183 3.88 0.17 -23.88
C SER A 183 3.75 -0.73 -25.12
N GLN A 184 2.87 -1.72 -25.05
CA GLN A 184 2.52 -2.61 -26.16
C GLN A 184 1.43 -2.04 -27.09
N GLY A 185 0.93 -0.84 -26.79
CA GLY A 185 -0.04 -0.15 -27.62
C GLY A 185 -1.51 -0.41 -27.25
N ILE A 186 -1.79 -0.95 -26.05
CA ILE A 186 -3.15 -1.26 -25.59
C ILE A 186 -3.40 -0.62 -24.21
N ALA A 187 -4.52 0.08 -24.06
CA ALA A 187 -5.03 0.55 -22.79
C ALA A 187 -6.44 -0.01 -22.54
N ALA A 188 -6.61 -0.77 -21.48
CA ALA A 188 -7.91 -1.29 -21.06
C ALA A 188 -8.51 -0.35 -20.02
N LEU A 189 -9.67 0.26 -20.32
CA LEU A 189 -10.45 1.07 -19.40
C LEU A 189 -11.70 0.30 -18.96
N ILE A 190 -12.01 0.31 -17.69
CA ILE A 190 -13.12 -0.44 -17.12
C ILE A 190 -14.37 0.44 -17.03
N GLY A 191 -15.44 0.01 -17.70
CA GLY A 191 -16.71 0.73 -17.74
C GLY A 191 -16.71 1.87 -18.75
N PHE A 192 -17.87 2.54 -18.83
CA PHE A 192 -18.10 3.71 -19.69
C PHE A 192 -18.32 4.99 -18.88
N ASP A 193 -18.36 4.87 -17.57
CA ASP A 193 -18.50 5.94 -16.60
C ASP A 193 -17.15 6.63 -16.31
N ASP A 194 -17.20 7.86 -15.80
CA ASP A 194 -16.03 8.60 -15.34
C ASP A 194 -15.63 8.11 -13.95
N LYS A 195 -14.75 7.11 -13.93
CA LYS A 195 -14.19 6.59 -12.68
C LYS A 195 -13.07 7.49 -12.18
N ARG A 196 -13.12 7.80 -10.88
CA ARG A 196 -12.09 8.60 -10.22
C ARG A 196 -11.41 7.80 -9.11
N LEU A 197 -10.11 7.94 -9.02
CA LEU A 197 -9.32 7.26 -8.00
C LEU A 197 -8.25 8.19 -7.43
N SER A 198 -7.99 8.01 -6.14
CA SER A 198 -6.79 8.51 -5.51
C SER A 198 -5.63 7.61 -5.89
N LEU A 199 -4.48 8.20 -6.16
CA LEU A 199 -3.19 7.54 -6.38
C LEU A 199 -2.16 8.16 -5.46
N ILE A 200 -1.04 7.46 -5.29
CA ILE A 200 0.14 8.01 -4.63
C ILE A 200 1.41 7.37 -5.19
N HIS A 201 2.40 8.21 -5.49
CA HIS A 201 3.74 7.71 -5.79
C HIS A 201 4.40 7.19 -4.51
N VAL A 202 5.12 6.06 -4.60
CA VAL A 202 5.72 5.41 -3.43
C VAL A 202 6.63 6.33 -2.61
N GLU A 203 7.41 7.20 -3.25
CA GLU A 203 8.29 8.15 -2.54
C GLU A 203 7.51 9.20 -1.74
N ASP A 204 6.36 9.66 -2.23
CA ASP A 204 5.49 10.56 -1.50
C ASP A 204 4.83 9.86 -0.31
N LEU A 205 4.40 8.60 -0.51
CA LEU A 205 3.86 7.80 0.57
C LEU A 205 4.86 7.61 1.71
N VAL A 206 6.08 7.15 1.40
CA VAL A 206 7.06 6.85 2.46
C VAL A 206 7.56 8.10 3.15
N ARG A 207 7.67 9.23 2.44
CA ARG A 207 7.96 10.54 3.03
C ARG A 207 6.85 10.94 4.00
N GLY A 208 5.57 10.90 3.57
CA GLY A 208 4.43 11.21 4.42
C GLY A 208 4.28 10.28 5.61
N MET A 209 4.62 8.97 5.45
CA MET A 209 4.67 8.02 6.56
C MET A 209 5.75 8.39 7.57
N ALA A 210 6.93 8.79 7.12
CA ALA A 210 8.01 9.19 8.01
C ALA A 210 7.70 10.54 8.70
N ASP A 211 7.11 11.52 7.99
CA ASP A 211 6.63 12.77 8.58
C ASP A 211 5.58 12.50 9.67
N ALA A 212 4.62 11.59 9.39
CA ALA A 212 3.63 11.17 10.38
C ALA A 212 4.27 10.42 11.56
N ALA A 213 5.32 9.61 11.34
CA ALA A 213 6.00 8.91 12.42
C ALA A 213 6.72 9.87 13.38
N GLU A 214 7.22 10.98 12.88
CA GLU A 214 7.98 12.00 13.64
C GLU A 214 7.08 13.07 14.28
N SER A 215 5.87 13.28 13.76
CA SER A 215 4.94 14.30 14.26
C SER A 215 4.18 13.83 15.52
N PRO A 216 4.26 14.53 16.67
CA PRO A 216 3.50 14.19 17.86
C PRO A 216 1.97 14.25 17.68
N GLN A 217 1.49 15.11 16.77
CA GLN A 217 0.05 15.32 16.52
C GLN A 217 -0.63 14.09 15.89
N THR A 218 0.13 13.16 15.35
CA THR A 218 -0.43 11.99 14.68
C THR A 218 -0.65 10.79 15.61
N ILE A 219 -0.25 10.90 16.89
CA ILE A 219 -0.45 9.83 17.87
C ILE A 219 -1.95 9.62 18.12
N GLY A 220 -2.40 8.39 17.98
CA GLY A 220 -3.80 8.01 18.13
C GLY A 220 -4.67 8.35 16.92
N GLU A 221 -4.09 8.79 15.79
CA GLU A 221 -4.83 9.29 14.65
C GLU A 221 -4.75 8.36 13.43
N THR A 222 -5.69 8.57 12.51
CA THR A 222 -5.75 7.90 11.20
C THR A 222 -5.71 8.97 10.11
N TYR A 223 -4.97 8.70 9.03
CA TYR A 223 -4.81 9.63 7.91
C TYR A 223 -4.89 8.93 6.57
N PHE A 224 -5.50 9.58 5.58
CA PHE A 224 -5.26 9.25 4.19
C PHE A 224 -4.00 9.96 3.70
N LEU A 225 -3.13 9.23 2.98
CA LEU A 225 -2.04 9.81 2.21
C LEU A 225 -2.23 9.45 0.74
N ALA A 226 -2.43 10.48 -0.07
CA ALA A 226 -2.67 10.37 -1.51
C ALA A 226 -2.15 11.63 -2.20
N ASP A 227 -2.13 11.62 -3.53
CA ASP A 227 -2.08 12.85 -4.29
C ASP A 227 -3.35 13.66 -4.04
N ASP A 228 -3.25 14.99 -4.11
CA ASP A 228 -4.38 15.88 -3.88
C ASP A 228 -5.47 15.74 -4.97
N PRO A 229 -5.14 15.75 -6.28
CA PRO A 229 -6.11 15.51 -7.34
C PRO A 229 -6.60 14.06 -7.37
N PHE A 230 -7.86 13.87 -7.76
CA PHE A 230 -8.40 12.57 -8.11
C PHE A 230 -8.26 12.34 -9.60
N TYR A 231 -7.68 11.22 -9.99
CA TYR A 231 -7.35 10.93 -11.38
C TYR A 231 -8.38 10.00 -12.03
N SER A 232 -8.58 10.18 -13.32
CA SER A 232 -9.26 9.17 -14.17
C SER A 232 -8.23 8.26 -14.83
N TRP A 233 -8.65 7.07 -15.22
CA TRP A 233 -7.80 6.19 -16.01
C TRP A 233 -7.45 6.77 -17.38
N VAL A 234 -8.25 7.72 -17.92
CA VAL A 234 -7.94 8.44 -19.16
C VAL A 234 -6.73 9.34 -18.95
N GLU A 235 -6.73 10.17 -17.89
CA GLU A 235 -5.59 11.03 -17.55
C GLU A 235 -4.31 10.22 -17.31
N ILE A 236 -4.41 9.12 -16.54
CA ILE A 236 -3.29 8.21 -16.31
C ILE A 236 -2.76 7.62 -17.64
N THR A 237 -3.68 7.23 -18.55
CA THR A 237 -3.30 6.71 -19.87
C THR A 237 -2.57 7.77 -20.69
N ASP A 238 -3.05 8.99 -20.73
CA ASP A 238 -2.48 10.05 -21.56
C ASP A 238 -1.09 10.47 -21.07
N VAL A 239 -0.89 10.58 -19.75
CA VAL A 239 0.44 10.80 -19.16
C VAL A 239 1.38 9.61 -19.47
N THR A 240 0.87 8.38 -19.32
CA THR A 240 1.65 7.16 -19.63
C THR A 240 2.07 7.09 -21.08
N LYS A 241 1.17 7.39 -22.02
CA LYS A 241 1.47 7.47 -23.47
C LYS A 241 2.58 8.48 -23.76
N THR A 242 2.47 9.66 -23.15
CA THR A 242 3.46 10.72 -23.30
C THR A 242 4.84 10.28 -22.78
N ALA A 243 4.90 9.70 -21.59
CA ALA A 243 6.14 9.21 -20.99
C ALA A 243 6.78 8.04 -21.78
N LEU A 244 5.95 7.20 -22.40
CA LEU A 244 6.40 6.11 -23.26
C LEU A 244 6.70 6.57 -24.70
N GLN A 245 6.42 7.82 -25.05
CA GLN A 245 6.53 8.39 -26.41
C GLN A 245 5.70 7.59 -27.44
N LYS A 246 4.54 7.08 -27.03
CA LYS A 246 3.62 6.31 -27.89
C LYS A 246 2.60 7.23 -28.54
N LYS A 247 2.60 7.30 -29.87
CA LYS A 247 1.62 8.11 -30.62
C LYS A 247 0.24 7.45 -30.66
N ASN A 248 0.20 6.14 -30.86
CA ASN A 248 -1.03 5.39 -31.02
C ASN A 248 -1.13 4.31 -29.95
N VAL A 249 -2.19 4.37 -29.14
CA VAL A 249 -2.57 3.36 -28.16
C VAL A 249 -4.05 3.08 -28.36
N LEU A 250 -4.38 1.82 -28.65
CA LEU A 250 -5.75 1.37 -28.78
C LEU A 250 -6.39 1.34 -27.37
N THR A 251 -7.37 2.22 -27.17
CA THR A 251 -8.12 2.27 -25.92
C THR A 251 -9.36 1.41 -26.03
N LEU A 252 -9.40 0.34 -25.26
CA LEU A 252 -10.53 -0.59 -25.18
C LEU A 252 -11.34 -0.32 -23.91
N ARG A 253 -12.63 -0.02 -24.04
CA ARG A 253 -13.56 0.09 -22.92
C ARG A 253 -14.23 -1.26 -22.66
N LEU A 254 -13.98 -1.84 -21.49
CA LEU A 254 -14.50 -3.15 -21.11
C LEU A 254 -15.75 -3.00 -20.22
N PRO A 255 -16.93 -3.48 -20.66
CA PRO A 255 -18.10 -3.53 -19.79
C PRO A 255 -17.84 -4.27 -18.48
N HIS A 256 -18.46 -3.82 -17.38
CA HIS A 256 -18.29 -4.43 -16.06
C HIS A 256 -18.52 -5.95 -16.05
N GLY A 257 -19.52 -6.43 -16.80
CA GLY A 257 -19.80 -7.87 -16.91
C GLY A 257 -18.64 -8.68 -17.50
N ILE A 258 -17.92 -8.12 -18.49
CA ILE A 258 -16.72 -8.77 -19.07
C ILE A 258 -15.60 -8.81 -18.03
N VAL A 259 -15.38 -7.71 -17.32
CA VAL A 259 -14.35 -7.64 -16.26
C VAL A 259 -14.62 -8.68 -15.17
N MET A 260 -15.86 -8.78 -14.70
CA MET A 260 -16.27 -9.76 -13.69
C MET A 260 -16.19 -11.20 -14.21
N GLY A 261 -16.53 -11.44 -15.47
CA GLY A 261 -16.38 -12.75 -16.12
C GLY A 261 -14.93 -13.20 -16.21
N VAL A 262 -14.03 -12.31 -16.65
CA VAL A 262 -12.57 -12.59 -16.70
C VAL A 262 -12.02 -12.81 -15.30
N ALA A 263 -12.44 -12.02 -14.32
CA ALA A 263 -12.03 -12.18 -12.92
C ALA A 263 -12.44 -13.55 -12.36
N GLY A 264 -13.68 -13.99 -12.61
CA GLY A 264 -14.16 -15.31 -12.19
C GLY A 264 -13.42 -16.48 -12.86
N ILE A 265 -13.15 -16.35 -14.17
CA ILE A 265 -12.36 -17.35 -14.90
C ILE A 265 -10.93 -17.42 -14.35
N SER A 266 -10.28 -16.28 -14.14
CA SER A 266 -8.94 -16.21 -13.58
C SER A 266 -8.86 -16.82 -12.19
N GLU A 267 -9.87 -16.56 -11.35
CA GLU A 267 -9.96 -17.15 -10.00
C GLU A 267 -10.15 -18.68 -10.07
N PHE A 268 -11.01 -19.15 -10.98
CA PHE A 268 -11.23 -20.60 -11.15
C PHE A 268 -9.93 -21.33 -11.52
N PHE A 269 -9.18 -20.82 -12.51
CA PHE A 269 -7.88 -21.41 -12.87
C PHE A 269 -6.81 -21.18 -11.81
N GLY A 270 -6.88 -20.08 -11.07
CA GLY A 270 -6.00 -19.77 -9.95
C GLY A 270 -6.04 -20.82 -8.84
N LYS A 271 -7.17 -21.54 -8.66
CA LYS A 271 -7.29 -22.65 -7.68
C LYS A 271 -6.34 -23.81 -7.97
N PHE A 272 -5.91 -23.95 -9.21
CA PHE A 272 -4.96 -25.00 -9.64
C PHE A 272 -3.50 -24.50 -9.67
N SER A 273 -3.27 -23.22 -9.34
CA SER A 273 -1.94 -22.61 -9.32
C SER A 273 -1.35 -22.61 -7.91
N SER A 274 -0.02 -22.73 -7.83
CA SER A 274 0.73 -22.57 -6.57
C SER A 274 0.78 -21.13 -6.08
N LYS A 275 0.48 -20.16 -6.96
CA LYS A 275 0.44 -18.72 -6.63
C LYS A 275 -0.98 -18.20 -6.77
N PRO A 276 -1.41 -17.28 -5.89
CA PRO A 276 -2.72 -16.65 -6.04
C PRO A 276 -2.78 -15.87 -7.36
N PRO A 277 -3.95 -15.84 -8.04
CA PRO A 277 -4.12 -15.10 -9.27
C PRO A 277 -3.95 -13.60 -9.00
N VAL A 278 -3.24 -12.91 -9.90
CA VAL A 278 -3.04 -11.46 -9.81
C VAL A 278 -4.35 -10.70 -9.95
N PHE A 279 -5.26 -11.20 -10.80
CA PHE A 279 -6.60 -10.68 -11.00
C PHE A 279 -7.62 -11.76 -10.61
N ASN A 280 -8.39 -11.50 -9.57
CA ASN A 280 -9.42 -12.39 -9.03
C ASN A 280 -10.77 -11.65 -8.93
N TYR A 281 -11.81 -12.36 -8.50
CA TYR A 281 -13.16 -11.83 -8.41
C TYR A 281 -13.25 -10.61 -7.46
N GLU A 282 -12.54 -10.63 -6.33
CA GLU A 282 -12.50 -9.50 -5.39
C GLU A 282 -11.88 -8.24 -6.01
N LYS A 283 -10.75 -8.37 -6.74
CA LYS A 283 -10.20 -7.24 -7.49
C LYS A 283 -11.14 -6.73 -8.56
N GLY A 284 -11.91 -7.64 -9.19
CA GLY A 284 -12.99 -7.26 -10.09
C GLY A 284 -14.01 -6.37 -9.40
N ILE A 285 -14.46 -6.71 -8.18
CA ILE A 285 -15.39 -5.89 -7.39
C ILE A 285 -14.81 -4.49 -7.15
N ASP A 286 -13.54 -4.38 -6.77
CA ASP A 286 -12.88 -3.08 -6.56
C ASP A 286 -12.80 -2.27 -7.85
N PHE A 287 -12.44 -2.88 -8.97
CA PHE A 287 -12.24 -2.19 -10.24
C PHE A 287 -13.53 -1.68 -10.90
N VAL A 288 -14.68 -2.29 -10.61
CA VAL A 288 -15.96 -1.81 -11.16
C VAL A 288 -16.54 -0.63 -10.39
N GLN A 289 -16.03 -0.31 -9.20
CA GLN A 289 -16.49 0.86 -8.44
C GLN A 289 -16.15 2.17 -9.14
N LYS A 290 -16.99 3.20 -8.90
CA LYS A 290 -16.87 4.48 -9.59
C LYS A 290 -15.88 5.42 -8.93
N TYR A 291 -15.84 5.49 -7.58
CA TYR A 291 -15.08 6.47 -6.83
C TYR A 291 -14.23 5.81 -5.73
N TRP A 292 -12.97 5.53 -6.03
CA TRP A 292 -11.96 5.15 -5.05
C TRP A 292 -11.15 6.36 -4.62
N ILE A 293 -11.78 7.29 -3.88
CA ILE A 293 -11.19 8.57 -3.51
C ILE A 293 -11.25 8.82 -2.00
N GLY A 294 -10.17 9.33 -1.42
CA GLY A 294 -10.05 9.70 -0.02
C GLY A 294 -9.50 11.12 0.13
N SER A 295 -9.97 11.85 1.12
CA SER A 295 -9.53 13.22 1.40
C SER A 295 -8.21 13.23 2.16
N VAL A 296 -7.26 14.05 1.74
CA VAL A 296 -5.96 14.27 2.41
C VAL A 296 -5.95 15.51 3.31
N GLU A 297 -7.08 16.22 3.42
CA GLU A 297 -7.18 17.50 4.13
C GLU A 297 -6.80 17.39 5.62
N LYS A 298 -7.10 16.27 6.26
CA LYS A 298 -6.69 16.02 7.63
C LYS A 298 -5.17 15.94 7.76
N ALA A 299 -4.50 15.20 6.89
CA ALA A 299 -3.05 15.07 6.88
C ALA A 299 -2.35 16.42 6.59
N LYS A 300 -2.88 17.21 5.65
CA LYS A 300 -2.39 18.58 5.38
C LYS A 300 -2.48 19.47 6.61
N ARG A 301 -3.64 19.49 7.27
CA ARG A 301 -3.89 20.35 8.42
C ARG A 301 -3.04 19.95 9.64
N ASP A 302 -2.94 18.67 9.95
CA ASP A 302 -2.39 18.20 11.21
C ASP A 302 -0.86 18.11 11.20
N PHE A 303 -0.23 17.78 10.07
CA PHE A 303 1.24 17.68 9.98
C PHE A 303 1.84 18.18 8.66
N GLY A 304 1.09 18.98 7.88
CA GLY A 304 1.61 19.66 6.69
C GLY A 304 1.89 18.74 5.51
N TYR A 305 1.21 17.57 5.42
CA TYR A 305 1.40 16.65 4.32
C TYR A 305 1.17 17.30 2.95
N GLN A 306 2.06 17.03 2.00
CA GLN A 306 1.92 17.41 0.60
C GLN A 306 2.54 16.33 -0.29
N SER A 307 1.80 15.87 -1.30
CA SER A 307 2.39 15.08 -2.38
C SER A 307 3.22 16.01 -3.28
N LYS A 308 4.34 15.49 -3.81
CA LYS A 308 5.26 16.23 -4.70
C LYS A 308 5.40 15.60 -6.08
N LEU A 309 4.99 14.35 -6.20
CA LEU A 309 5.14 13.53 -7.40
C LEU A 309 3.78 13.11 -7.95
N GLY A 310 2.92 14.10 -8.29
CA GLY A 310 1.69 13.82 -9.04
C GLY A 310 1.96 13.01 -10.31
N ILE A 311 0.91 12.52 -11.00
CA ILE A 311 1.08 11.60 -12.15
C ILE A 311 1.99 12.17 -13.24
N GLU A 312 2.02 13.48 -13.44
CA GLU A 312 2.84 14.16 -14.45
C GLU A 312 4.34 14.02 -14.21
N LEU A 313 4.76 13.87 -12.96
CA LEU A 313 6.17 13.68 -12.57
C LEU A 313 6.45 12.22 -12.20
N GLY A 314 5.54 11.60 -11.46
CA GLY A 314 5.72 10.26 -10.92
C GLY A 314 5.68 9.16 -12.00
N ILE A 315 4.75 9.25 -12.98
CA ILE A 315 4.66 8.25 -14.06
C ILE A 315 5.90 8.27 -14.95
N PRO A 316 6.38 9.42 -15.47
CA PRO A 316 7.62 9.47 -16.25
C PRO A 316 8.82 8.92 -15.46
N LYS A 317 8.96 9.28 -14.19
CA LYS A 317 10.02 8.76 -13.30
C LYS A 317 9.96 7.23 -13.18
N THR A 318 8.78 6.69 -12.96
CA THR A 318 8.54 5.25 -12.85
C THR A 318 8.88 4.51 -14.14
N ILE A 319 8.42 5.03 -15.30
CA ILE A 319 8.67 4.44 -16.61
C ILE A 319 10.16 4.48 -16.96
N THR A 320 10.86 5.57 -16.65
CA THR A 320 12.30 5.67 -16.85
C THR A 320 13.02 4.57 -16.08
N TRP A 321 12.68 4.38 -14.81
CA TRP A 321 13.26 3.31 -13.99
C TRP A 321 12.97 1.92 -14.57
N TYR A 322 11.73 1.65 -15.05
CA TYR A 322 11.41 0.37 -15.68
C TYR A 322 12.25 0.09 -16.93
N LYS A 323 12.51 1.11 -17.76
CA LYS A 323 13.38 0.98 -18.95
C LYS A 323 14.83 0.71 -18.55
N GLU A 324 15.38 1.45 -17.59
CA GLU A 324 16.76 1.29 -17.11
C GLU A 324 16.99 -0.09 -16.48
N ASN A 325 15.98 -0.64 -15.80
CA ASN A 325 16.03 -1.95 -15.17
C ASN A 325 15.51 -3.10 -16.06
N LYS A 326 15.25 -2.84 -17.36
CA LYS A 326 14.83 -3.83 -18.37
C LYS A 326 13.51 -4.54 -18.02
N TRP A 327 12.59 -3.82 -17.36
CA TRP A 327 11.23 -4.28 -17.14
C TRP A 327 10.31 -3.93 -18.31
N LEU A 328 10.59 -2.83 -19.02
CA LEU A 328 9.96 -2.35 -20.26
C LEU A 328 10.95 -2.31 -21.41
#